data_cf374b502c88d6b86f454c072030344a
#
_entry.id   cf374b502c88d6b86f454c072030344a
#
_cell.length_a   1.000
_cell.length_b   1.000
_cell.length_c   1.000
_cell.angle_alpha   90.00
_cell.angle_beta   90.00
_cell.angle_gamma   90.00
#
_symmetry.space_group_name_H-M   'P 1'
#
loop_
_entity.id
_entity.type
_entity.pdbx_description
1 polymer ?
#
loop_
_entity_poly.entity_id
_entity_poly.type
_entity_poly.pdbx_seq_one_letter_code
_entity_poly.pdbx_strand_id
1 'polypeptide(L)'
;MKRRLLFLFAVFMVATSVGWGQTDLYVSTSGSDGNGGGMEAPLATIAKAIEKAADGATIRVAEGIYPQVSPIVIPKSITIIGSDSTNCIIEGQLDIQRDEEESVINVNLRNLQITKATTLSQGLINVMSKNVNLNLSGVHLHQLTAGSGDGWGKSSMGIVNLGKSYDSNSICDNVNVSLTNSCIYLEGSYNRGFSSFGNTTKVKNTIVLDNSHILSAVYPKNGTYSRGISFSNMNGSSIEMKNNSTIKGFYYAINVTALNDNLSISIVDSKIDSWTALNIWSSNNKFKIANSTLESHNYQLKGSNDFATIVLNKDEEDNAINNSFDSTIIFHFYGRSIHI
;
A
#
# COMPACT_ATOMS: atom_id res chain seq x y z
N MET A 1 -17.18 -84.96 -5.59
CA MET A 1 -17.37 -83.60 -6.12
C MET A 1 -17.10 -82.60 -5.01
N LYS A 2 -15.92 -81.90 -5.07
CA LYS A 2 -15.49 -80.94 -4.06
C LYS A 2 -15.83 -79.55 -4.59
N ARG A 3 -16.78 -78.85 -3.95
CA ARG A 3 -17.12 -77.44 -4.22
C ARG A 3 -16.03 -76.58 -3.57
N ARG A 4 -15.27 -75.85 -4.38
CA ARG A 4 -14.36 -74.80 -3.91
C ARG A 4 -15.16 -73.49 -3.72
N LEU A 5 -15.22 -72.99 -2.50
CA LEU A 5 -15.79 -71.72 -2.14
C LEU A 5 -14.72 -70.61 -2.36
N LEU A 6 -14.92 -69.79 -3.37
CA LEU A 6 -14.09 -68.60 -3.59
C LEU A 6 -14.60 -67.47 -2.65
N PHE A 7 -13.78 -67.08 -1.70
CA PHE A 7 -13.97 -65.83 -0.94
C PHE A 7 -13.43 -64.67 -1.76
N LEU A 8 -14.34 -63.85 -2.29
CA LEU A 8 -13.97 -62.52 -2.82
C LEU A 8 -13.80 -61.56 -1.66
N PHE A 9 -12.57 -61.16 -1.36
CA PHE A 9 -12.28 -60.03 -0.51
C PHE A 9 -12.46 -58.73 -1.33
N ALA A 10 -13.61 -58.11 -1.19
CA ALA A 10 -13.81 -56.75 -1.65
C ALA A 10 -13.08 -55.80 -0.69
N VAL A 11 -11.90 -55.36 -1.09
CA VAL A 11 -11.20 -54.25 -0.42
C VAL A 11 -11.95 -52.98 -0.75
N PHE A 12 -12.75 -52.51 0.19
CA PHE A 12 -13.38 -51.19 0.13
C PHE A 12 -12.26 -50.17 0.41
N MET A 13 -11.63 -49.62 -0.65
CA MET A 13 -10.84 -48.42 -0.54
C MET A 13 -11.78 -47.25 -0.20
N VAL A 14 -11.89 -46.95 1.07
CA VAL A 14 -12.43 -45.65 1.50
C VAL A 14 -11.38 -44.60 1.07
N ALA A 15 -11.59 -44.01 -0.10
CA ALA A 15 -10.91 -42.79 -0.46
C ALA A 15 -11.43 -41.73 0.52
N THR A 16 -10.76 -41.57 1.64
CA THR A 16 -10.88 -40.37 2.44
C THR A 16 -10.39 -39.22 1.54
N SER A 17 -11.33 -38.53 0.91
CA SER A 17 -11.06 -37.19 0.40
C SER A 17 -10.62 -36.37 1.62
N VAL A 18 -9.30 -36.32 1.84
CA VAL A 18 -8.72 -35.29 2.68
C VAL A 18 -9.05 -34.01 1.94
N GLY A 19 -10.17 -33.40 2.31
CA GLY A 19 -10.44 -32.03 1.95
C GLY A 19 -9.18 -31.27 2.38
N TRP A 20 -8.49 -30.68 1.44
CA TRP A 20 -7.38 -29.76 1.72
C TRP A 20 -8.01 -28.56 2.38
N GLY A 21 -8.41 -28.70 3.65
CA GLY A 21 -8.76 -27.59 4.49
C GLY A 21 -7.50 -26.74 4.58
N GLN A 22 -7.60 -25.51 4.18
CA GLN A 22 -6.56 -24.50 4.33
C GLN A 22 -6.16 -24.49 5.83
N THR A 23 -5.04 -25.15 6.16
CA THR A 23 -4.58 -25.26 7.54
C THR A 23 -3.94 -23.92 7.90
N ASP A 24 -4.48 -23.30 8.96
CA ASP A 24 -3.84 -22.13 9.56
C ASP A 24 -2.44 -22.51 10.03
N LEU A 25 -1.45 -21.69 9.70
CA LEU A 25 -0.10 -21.78 10.27
C LEU A 25 0.03 -20.76 11.39
N TYR A 26 0.73 -21.16 12.44
CA TYR A 26 0.94 -20.32 13.63
C TYR A 26 2.40 -19.95 13.74
N VAL A 27 2.64 -18.67 14.09
CA VAL A 27 3.98 -18.10 14.33
C VAL A 27 3.99 -17.49 15.71
N SER A 28 5.04 -17.75 16.47
CA SER A 28 5.26 -17.18 17.81
C SER A 28 6.75 -16.96 18.04
N THR A 29 7.10 -15.93 18.80
CA THR A 29 8.49 -15.66 19.22
C THR A 29 9.08 -16.79 20.08
N SER A 30 8.25 -17.63 20.70
CA SER A 30 8.65 -18.86 21.41
C SER A 30 8.62 -20.12 20.53
N GLY A 31 8.29 -19.98 19.24
CA GLY A 31 8.21 -21.08 18.28
C GLY A 31 9.58 -21.58 17.80
N SER A 32 9.55 -22.52 16.86
CA SER A 32 10.75 -23.03 16.19
C SER A 32 10.45 -23.33 14.73
N ASP A 33 11.35 -22.94 13.81
CA ASP A 33 11.17 -23.20 12.39
C ASP A 33 11.32 -24.68 12.00
N GLY A 34 11.76 -25.52 12.96
CA GLY A 34 11.71 -26.97 12.88
C GLY A 34 10.32 -27.57 13.10
N ASN A 35 9.38 -26.80 13.63
CA ASN A 35 8.02 -27.24 13.94
C ASN A 35 7.13 -27.36 12.69
N GLY A 36 5.98 -28.01 12.88
CA GLY A 36 4.97 -28.15 11.82
C GLY A 36 4.17 -26.88 11.51
N GLY A 37 4.15 -25.91 12.41
CA GLY A 37 3.37 -24.68 12.27
C GLY A 37 1.94 -24.80 12.81
N GLY A 38 1.60 -25.87 13.52
CA GLY A 38 0.34 -25.98 14.23
C GLY A 38 0.29 -25.09 15.47
N MET A 39 -0.89 -24.88 16.05
CA MET A 39 -1.10 -24.02 17.21
C MET A 39 -0.23 -24.39 18.41
N GLU A 40 -0.09 -25.70 18.69
CA GLU A 40 0.71 -26.24 19.80
C GLU A 40 2.21 -26.33 19.48
N ALA A 41 2.59 -26.20 18.21
CA ALA A 41 3.96 -26.24 17.73
C ALA A 41 4.19 -25.15 16.66
N PRO A 42 4.14 -23.87 17.05
CA PRO A 42 4.23 -22.74 16.12
C PRO A 42 5.63 -22.62 15.53
N LEU A 43 5.71 -21.99 14.36
CA LEU A 43 6.96 -21.57 13.74
C LEU A 43 7.56 -20.36 14.47
N ALA A 44 8.84 -20.14 14.33
CA ALA A 44 9.52 -18.98 14.90
C ALA A 44 9.42 -17.75 13.98
N THR A 45 9.42 -17.95 12.63
CA THR A 45 9.51 -16.86 11.67
C THR A 45 8.34 -16.83 10.71
N ILE A 46 7.95 -15.61 10.31
CA ILE A 46 6.92 -15.39 9.30
C ILE A 46 7.41 -15.88 7.93
N ALA A 47 8.69 -15.70 7.62
CA ALA A 47 9.29 -16.17 6.37
C ALA A 47 9.14 -17.69 6.22
N LYS A 48 9.41 -18.46 7.29
CA LYS A 48 9.24 -19.92 7.27
C LYS A 48 7.78 -20.33 7.16
N ALA A 49 6.87 -19.56 7.77
CA ALA A 49 5.44 -19.81 7.62
C ALA A 49 4.98 -19.59 6.17
N ILE A 50 5.43 -18.52 5.49
CA ILE A 50 5.13 -18.28 4.06
C ILE A 50 5.71 -19.38 3.18
N GLU A 51 6.93 -19.85 3.44
CA GLU A 51 7.55 -20.96 2.71
C GLU A 51 6.66 -22.22 2.77
N LYS A 52 6.17 -22.58 3.97
CA LYS A 52 5.35 -23.79 4.20
C LYS A 52 3.89 -23.63 3.76
N ALA A 53 3.39 -22.40 3.68
CA ALA A 53 2.00 -22.12 3.37
C ALA A 53 1.61 -22.57 1.96
N ALA A 54 0.43 -23.15 1.80
CA ALA A 54 -0.21 -23.31 0.51
C ALA A 54 -0.69 -21.95 -0.03
N ASP A 55 -1.00 -21.87 -1.32
CA ASP A 55 -1.63 -20.69 -1.90
C ASP A 55 -2.99 -20.43 -1.22
N GLY A 56 -3.24 -19.17 -0.83
CA GLY A 56 -4.44 -18.77 -0.11
C GLY A 56 -4.44 -19.07 1.41
N ALA A 57 -3.38 -19.67 1.96
CA ALA A 57 -3.30 -20.02 3.38
C ALA A 57 -3.38 -18.81 4.32
N THR A 58 -3.73 -19.08 5.57
CA THR A 58 -3.70 -18.10 6.65
C THR A 58 -2.55 -18.37 7.60
N ILE A 59 -1.78 -17.33 7.92
CA ILE A 59 -0.73 -17.32 8.94
C ILE A 59 -1.21 -16.46 10.10
N ARG A 60 -1.29 -17.05 11.28
CA ARG A 60 -1.63 -16.37 12.54
C ARG A 60 -0.35 -16.08 13.32
N VAL A 61 -0.13 -14.81 13.57
CA VAL A 61 1.09 -14.32 14.23
C VAL A 61 0.71 -13.87 15.65
N ALA A 62 1.30 -14.51 16.65
CA ALA A 62 1.12 -14.14 18.03
C ALA A 62 1.72 -12.75 18.33
N GLU A 63 1.42 -12.19 19.51
CA GLU A 63 2.09 -10.99 19.99
C GLU A 63 3.61 -11.19 20.05
N GLY A 64 4.35 -10.13 19.78
CA GLY A 64 5.80 -10.14 19.81
C GLY A 64 6.42 -9.27 18.71
N ILE A 65 7.73 -9.11 18.80
CA ILE A 65 8.54 -8.41 17.80
C ILE A 65 9.24 -9.46 16.94
N TYR A 66 9.06 -9.38 15.63
CA TYR A 66 9.59 -10.30 14.63
C TYR A 66 10.63 -9.57 13.75
N PRO A 67 11.91 -9.50 14.20
CA PRO A 67 12.95 -8.81 13.45
C PRO A 67 13.34 -9.60 12.21
N GLN A 68 13.51 -8.90 11.09
CA GLN A 68 13.90 -9.49 9.80
C GLN A 68 15.27 -8.95 9.37
N VAL A 69 16.16 -9.83 9.00
CA VAL A 69 17.50 -9.50 8.47
C VAL A 69 17.50 -9.32 6.96
N SER A 70 16.48 -9.81 6.28
CA SER A 70 16.26 -9.68 4.84
C SER A 70 14.76 -9.49 4.56
N PRO A 71 14.39 -8.94 3.39
CA PRO A 71 12.99 -8.83 3.00
C PRO A 71 12.26 -10.18 3.05
N ILE A 72 11.03 -10.18 3.54
CA ILE A 72 10.13 -11.34 3.46
C ILE A 72 9.49 -11.32 2.07
N VAL A 73 9.76 -12.33 1.27
CA VAL A 73 9.15 -12.47 -0.07
C VAL A 73 7.80 -13.18 0.03
N ILE A 74 6.78 -12.57 -0.58
CA ILE A 74 5.42 -13.11 -0.68
C ILE A 74 5.12 -13.41 -2.16
N PRO A 75 5.26 -14.68 -2.60
CA PRO A 75 5.12 -15.05 -4.01
C PRO A 75 3.72 -15.57 -4.38
N LYS A 76 2.78 -15.61 -3.45
CA LYS A 76 1.47 -16.27 -3.58
C LYS A 76 0.39 -15.55 -2.81
N SER A 77 -0.88 -15.92 -3.03
CA SER A 77 -1.97 -15.43 -2.19
C SER A 77 -1.78 -15.92 -0.76
N ILE A 78 -1.93 -15.00 0.20
CA ILE A 78 -1.77 -15.31 1.62
C ILE A 78 -2.52 -14.31 2.50
N THR A 79 -2.96 -14.77 3.65
CA THR A 79 -3.49 -13.91 4.71
C THR A 79 -2.58 -13.99 5.94
N ILE A 80 -2.05 -12.87 6.40
CA ILE A 80 -1.27 -12.77 7.64
C ILE A 80 -2.09 -11.98 8.64
N ILE A 81 -2.38 -12.59 9.79
CA ILE A 81 -3.20 -11.99 10.84
C ILE A 81 -2.36 -11.92 12.12
N GLY A 82 -2.05 -10.71 12.55
CA GLY A 82 -1.47 -10.47 13.88
C GLY A 82 -2.51 -10.55 14.99
N SER A 83 -2.07 -10.68 16.21
CA SER A 83 -2.94 -10.64 17.41
C SER A 83 -3.61 -9.26 17.52
N ASP A 84 -2.84 -8.21 17.35
CA ASP A 84 -3.30 -6.81 17.26
C ASP A 84 -2.17 -5.93 16.69
N SER A 85 -2.52 -4.71 16.27
CA SER A 85 -1.55 -3.78 15.64
C SER A 85 -0.63 -3.07 16.62
N THR A 86 -0.77 -3.28 17.92
CA THR A 86 0.09 -2.68 18.94
C THR A 86 1.19 -3.65 19.37
N ASN A 87 0.86 -4.92 19.50
CA ASN A 87 1.72 -5.93 20.09
C ASN A 87 2.29 -6.94 19.08
N CYS A 88 1.76 -7.02 17.86
CA CYS A 88 2.32 -7.85 16.78
C CYS A 88 3.10 -6.97 15.81
N ILE A 89 4.44 -6.95 15.94
CA ILE A 89 5.32 -6.03 15.23
C ILE A 89 6.29 -6.79 14.32
N ILE A 90 6.22 -6.55 13.04
CA ILE A 90 7.20 -7.00 12.06
C ILE A 90 8.24 -5.89 11.87
N GLU A 91 9.48 -6.12 12.34
CA GLU A 91 10.58 -5.20 12.07
C GLU A 91 11.29 -5.61 10.78
N GLY A 92 10.80 -5.10 9.65
CA GLY A 92 11.37 -5.51 8.37
C GLY A 92 10.63 -4.97 7.17
N GLN A 93 10.79 -5.68 6.06
CA GLN A 93 10.27 -5.33 4.75
C GLN A 93 9.54 -6.53 4.16
N LEU A 94 8.41 -6.28 3.50
CA LEU A 94 7.67 -7.27 2.74
C LEU A 94 7.79 -6.96 1.24
N ASP A 95 8.21 -7.94 0.47
CA ASP A 95 8.31 -7.84 -0.98
C ASP A 95 7.30 -8.79 -1.64
N ILE A 96 6.28 -8.25 -2.30
CA ILE A 96 5.29 -9.03 -3.04
C ILE A 96 5.84 -9.21 -4.45
N GLN A 97 6.42 -10.38 -4.69
CA GLN A 97 7.11 -10.70 -5.93
C GLN A 97 6.92 -12.16 -6.30
N ARG A 98 6.61 -12.41 -7.56
CA ARG A 98 6.52 -13.75 -8.15
C ARG A 98 7.06 -13.74 -9.58
N ASP A 99 7.40 -14.93 -10.09
CA ASP A 99 7.94 -15.11 -11.43
C ASP A 99 6.83 -15.20 -12.50
N GLU A 100 5.64 -15.73 -12.14
CA GLU A 100 4.48 -15.85 -13.03
C GLU A 100 3.41 -14.83 -12.68
N GLU A 101 2.97 -14.04 -13.65
CA GLU A 101 2.09 -12.89 -13.43
C GLU A 101 0.68 -13.01 -14.05
N GLU A 102 0.29 -14.17 -14.56
CA GLU A 102 -0.99 -14.32 -15.27
C GLU A 102 -2.21 -14.31 -14.35
N SER A 103 -2.11 -14.90 -13.16
CA SER A 103 -3.21 -14.96 -12.19
C SER A 103 -3.16 -13.79 -11.20
N VAL A 104 -4.29 -13.45 -10.60
CA VAL A 104 -4.34 -12.47 -9.50
C VAL A 104 -3.90 -13.13 -8.20
N ILE A 105 -3.03 -12.46 -7.44
CA ILE A 105 -2.75 -12.85 -6.05
C ILE A 105 -3.40 -11.88 -5.08
N ASN A 106 -3.86 -12.43 -3.95
CA ASN A 106 -4.48 -11.67 -2.88
C ASN A 106 -3.60 -11.75 -1.63
N VAL A 107 -3.00 -10.63 -1.26
CA VAL A 107 -2.20 -10.51 -0.03
C VAL A 107 -3.02 -9.71 0.98
N ASN A 108 -3.41 -10.36 2.07
CA ASN A 108 -4.19 -9.74 3.13
C ASN A 108 -3.34 -9.65 4.40
N LEU A 109 -3.12 -8.45 4.89
CA LEU A 109 -2.47 -8.19 6.17
C LEU A 109 -3.49 -7.61 7.13
N ARG A 110 -3.57 -8.18 8.35
CA ARG A 110 -4.58 -7.76 9.33
C ARG A 110 -3.98 -7.64 10.73
N ASN A 111 -4.39 -6.59 11.44
CA ASN A 111 -4.12 -6.41 12.87
C ASN A 111 -2.64 -6.58 13.25
N LEU A 112 -1.75 -5.90 12.56
CA LEU A 112 -0.31 -5.95 12.82
C LEU A 112 0.35 -4.60 12.50
N GLN A 113 1.55 -4.40 13.02
CA GLN A 113 2.40 -3.28 12.68
C GLN A 113 3.59 -3.75 11.85
N ILE A 114 3.99 -2.94 10.87
CA ILE A 114 5.26 -3.12 10.16
C ILE A 114 6.09 -1.87 10.38
N THR A 115 7.32 -2.06 10.82
CA THR A 115 8.26 -0.97 11.06
C THR A 115 9.68 -1.39 10.72
N LYS A 116 10.55 -0.41 10.52
CA LYS A 116 11.99 -0.62 10.37
C LYS A 116 12.74 0.56 10.97
N ALA A 117 13.61 0.27 11.91
CA ALA A 117 14.37 1.29 12.65
C ALA A 117 15.56 1.87 11.84
N THR A 118 15.98 1.24 10.76
CA THR A 118 17.09 1.69 9.93
C THR A 118 16.60 2.41 8.69
N THR A 119 17.42 3.29 8.13
CA THR A 119 17.14 3.96 6.85
C THR A 119 16.80 2.93 5.78
N LEU A 120 15.62 3.07 5.20
CA LEU A 120 15.13 2.16 4.18
C LEU A 120 15.75 2.53 2.83
N SER A 121 16.37 1.57 2.18
CA SER A 121 16.69 1.69 0.75
C SER A 121 15.44 1.47 -0.12
N GLN A 122 14.46 0.79 0.44
CA GLN A 122 13.14 0.51 -0.15
C GLN A 122 12.05 0.64 0.94
N GLY A 123 10.78 0.61 0.54
CA GLY A 123 9.64 0.75 1.45
C GLY A 123 9.45 -0.42 2.41
N LEU A 124 8.50 -0.28 3.32
CA LEU A 124 8.09 -1.38 4.21
C LEU A 124 7.34 -2.47 3.43
N ILE A 125 6.57 -2.08 2.41
CA ILE A 125 5.90 -3.01 1.49
C ILE A 125 6.25 -2.60 0.07
N ASN A 126 6.79 -3.53 -0.71
CA ASN A 126 7.07 -3.32 -2.11
C ASN A 126 6.28 -4.33 -2.94
N VAL A 127 5.43 -3.84 -3.83
CA VAL A 127 4.75 -4.66 -4.82
C VAL A 127 5.59 -4.61 -6.09
N MET A 128 6.12 -5.75 -6.50
CA MET A 128 7.03 -5.88 -7.63
C MET A 128 6.48 -6.81 -8.72
N SER A 129 5.19 -7.07 -8.70
CA SER A 129 4.47 -7.91 -9.66
C SER A 129 3.18 -7.27 -10.11
N LYS A 130 2.65 -7.69 -11.26
CA LYS A 130 1.32 -7.33 -11.75
C LYS A 130 0.24 -8.15 -11.07
N ASN A 131 -1.02 -7.74 -11.28
CA ASN A 131 -2.20 -8.49 -10.86
C ASN A 131 -2.18 -8.80 -9.35
N VAL A 132 -1.98 -7.78 -8.51
CA VAL A 132 -1.92 -7.91 -7.05
C VAL A 132 -3.06 -7.14 -6.40
N ASN A 133 -3.80 -7.80 -5.52
CA ASN A 133 -4.68 -7.16 -4.54
C ASN A 133 -3.97 -7.19 -3.18
N LEU A 134 -3.58 -6.03 -2.69
CA LEU A 134 -3.00 -5.84 -1.36
C LEU A 134 -4.03 -5.20 -0.44
N ASN A 135 -4.50 -5.95 0.56
CA ASN A 135 -5.50 -5.50 1.51
C ASN A 135 -4.88 -5.37 2.91
N LEU A 136 -4.90 -4.16 3.44
CA LEU A 136 -4.41 -3.81 4.77
C LEU A 136 -5.62 -3.47 5.65
N SER A 137 -5.88 -4.24 6.71
CA SER A 137 -7.00 -4.02 7.61
C SER A 137 -6.54 -3.97 9.06
N GLY A 138 -6.67 -2.81 9.73
CA GLY A 138 -6.13 -2.59 11.06
C GLY A 138 -4.60 -2.69 11.09
N VAL A 139 -3.93 -2.25 10.02
CA VAL A 139 -2.47 -2.33 9.88
C VAL A 139 -1.85 -0.96 10.12
N HIS A 140 -0.78 -0.93 10.90
CA HIS A 140 0.03 0.27 11.10
C HIS A 140 1.37 0.10 10.36
N LEU A 141 1.64 0.97 9.40
CA LEU A 141 2.94 1.07 8.75
C LEU A 141 3.67 2.28 9.34
N HIS A 142 4.70 2.02 10.13
CA HIS A 142 5.38 3.05 10.88
C HIS A 142 6.86 3.16 10.51
N GLN A 143 7.24 4.28 9.91
CA GLN A 143 8.63 4.59 9.63
C GLN A 143 9.22 5.45 10.76
N LEU A 144 10.14 4.88 11.51
CA LEU A 144 10.78 5.49 12.68
C LEU A 144 11.93 6.44 12.36
N THR A 145 12.45 6.46 11.12
CA THR A 145 13.60 7.27 10.76
C THR A 145 13.35 8.10 9.51
N ALA A 146 13.96 9.27 9.45
CA ALA A 146 13.98 10.09 8.26
C ALA A 146 14.61 9.32 7.09
N GLY A 147 13.94 9.31 5.94
CA GLY A 147 14.56 8.87 4.70
C GLY A 147 15.80 9.70 4.41
N SER A 148 16.91 9.08 4.07
CA SER A 148 18.10 9.78 3.61
C SER A 148 17.90 10.21 2.17
N GLY A 149 17.56 11.45 1.93
CA GLY A 149 17.41 11.98 0.58
C GLY A 149 17.26 13.48 0.57
N ASP A 150 18.18 14.11 -0.10
CA ASP A 150 18.18 15.52 -0.42
C ASP A 150 17.69 15.68 -1.86
N GLY A 151 16.41 15.86 -2.06
CA GLY A 151 15.86 16.25 -3.35
C GLY A 151 15.59 15.12 -4.35
N TRP A 152 15.49 15.45 -5.59
CA TRP A 152 14.88 14.75 -6.71
C TRP A 152 15.35 13.32 -7.04
N GLY A 153 16.45 12.84 -6.51
CA GLY A 153 17.11 11.62 -6.97
C GLY A 153 17.13 10.43 -6.01
N LYS A 154 17.02 10.60 -4.70
CA LYS A 154 17.28 9.53 -3.73
C LYS A 154 16.12 9.16 -2.80
N SER A 155 15.09 9.97 -2.70
CA SER A 155 13.93 9.76 -1.83
C SER A 155 12.64 9.46 -2.59
N SER A 156 12.74 8.81 -3.74
CA SER A 156 11.58 8.47 -4.55
C SER A 156 10.75 7.31 -3.99
N MET A 157 11.27 6.60 -3.00
CA MET A 157 10.61 5.45 -2.39
C MET A 157 9.58 5.88 -1.36
N GLY A 158 8.43 5.20 -1.38
CA GLY A 158 7.37 5.32 -0.39
C GLY A 158 7.46 4.24 0.68
N ILE A 159 6.60 4.33 1.69
CA ILE A 159 6.37 3.24 2.64
C ILE A 159 5.76 2.06 1.91
N VAL A 160 4.80 2.30 1.01
CA VAL A 160 4.26 1.33 0.08
C VAL A 160 4.69 1.72 -1.32
N ASN A 161 5.43 0.86 -2.01
CA ASN A 161 5.88 1.07 -3.37
C ASN A 161 5.14 0.15 -4.34
N LEU A 162 4.67 0.71 -5.43
CA LEU A 162 4.14 0.00 -6.58
C LEU A 162 5.17 0.12 -7.71
N GLY A 163 5.98 -0.90 -7.91
CA GLY A 163 7.12 -0.95 -8.80
C GLY A 163 8.47 -0.72 -8.11
N LYS A 164 9.53 -1.12 -8.76
CA LYS A 164 10.89 -0.77 -8.36
C LYS A 164 11.22 0.64 -8.84
N SER A 165 11.74 1.45 -7.95
CA SER A 165 12.29 2.75 -8.31
C SER A 165 13.35 2.60 -9.42
N TYR A 166 13.18 3.34 -10.51
CA TYR A 166 14.14 3.45 -11.63
C TYR A 166 14.49 2.15 -12.38
N ASP A 167 13.88 1.02 -12.05
CA ASP A 167 14.03 -0.19 -12.87
C ASP A 167 12.98 -0.19 -13.98
N SER A 168 13.42 0.03 -15.19
CA SER A 168 12.56 0.08 -16.38
C SER A 168 11.82 -1.24 -16.67
N ASN A 169 12.23 -2.33 -16.03
CA ASN A 169 11.65 -3.65 -16.24
C ASN A 169 10.62 -4.04 -15.17
N SER A 170 10.50 -3.26 -14.10
CA SER A 170 9.54 -3.53 -13.03
C SER A 170 8.21 -2.85 -13.31
N ILE A 171 7.32 -3.52 -14.02
CA ILE A 171 5.99 -3.01 -14.34
C ILE A 171 5.01 -3.53 -13.31
N CYS A 172 4.48 -2.62 -12.47
CA CYS A 172 3.34 -2.90 -11.60
C CYS A 172 2.07 -2.39 -12.26
N ASP A 173 1.34 -3.28 -12.89
CA ASP A 173 0.07 -3.01 -13.54
C ASP A 173 -1.04 -3.83 -12.92
N ASN A 174 -2.25 -3.30 -12.89
CA ASN A 174 -3.40 -3.94 -12.25
C ASN A 174 -3.15 -4.29 -10.78
N VAL A 175 -2.54 -3.33 -10.06
CA VAL A 175 -2.33 -3.45 -8.62
C VAL A 175 -3.39 -2.64 -7.88
N ASN A 176 -4.12 -3.28 -7.00
CA ASN A 176 -5.14 -2.68 -6.17
C ASN A 176 -4.69 -2.72 -4.71
N VAL A 177 -4.54 -1.57 -4.09
CA VAL A 177 -4.19 -1.45 -2.68
C VAL A 177 -5.37 -0.85 -1.92
N SER A 178 -5.86 -1.55 -0.91
CA SER A 178 -6.88 -1.03 -0.01
C SER A 178 -6.39 -0.98 1.43
N LEU A 179 -6.61 0.15 2.07
CA LEU A 179 -6.42 0.35 3.50
C LEU A 179 -7.79 0.50 4.14
N THR A 180 -8.08 -0.31 5.15
CA THR A 180 -9.28 -0.20 5.97
C THR A 180 -8.87 -0.12 7.44
N ASN A 181 -9.32 0.92 8.15
CA ASN A 181 -8.96 1.17 9.55
C ASN A 181 -7.44 1.10 9.79
N SER A 182 -6.66 1.64 8.88
CA SER A 182 -5.19 1.48 8.83
C SER A 182 -4.48 2.82 8.83
N CYS A 183 -3.22 2.82 9.23
CA CYS A 183 -2.43 4.05 9.30
C CYS A 183 -1.04 3.85 8.68
N ILE A 184 -0.62 4.81 7.86
CA ILE A 184 0.76 4.99 7.44
C ILE A 184 1.29 6.22 8.18
N TYR A 185 2.31 6.06 9.02
CA TYR A 185 2.90 7.12 9.81
C TYR A 185 4.38 7.27 9.50
N LEU A 186 4.79 8.50 9.17
CA LEU A 186 6.15 8.83 8.76
C LEU A 186 6.75 9.87 9.71
N GLU A 187 7.90 9.57 10.27
CA GLU A 187 8.64 10.49 11.13
C GLU A 187 9.67 11.36 10.38
N GLY A 188 9.95 11.05 9.14
CA GLY A 188 10.96 11.73 8.35
C GLY A 188 10.44 12.79 7.38
N SER A 189 11.32 13.72 7.00
CA SER A 189 10.94 14.92 6.22
C SER A 189 10.90 14.74 4.70
N TYR A 190 11.44 13.66 4.13
CA TYR A 190 11.54 13.45 2.67
C TYR A 190 10.75 12.24 2.16
N ASN A 191 9.85 11.72 2.96
CA ASN A 191 9.23 10.45 2.74
C ASN A 191 7.92 10.56 1.96
N ARG A 192 7.52 9.44 1.37
CA ARG A 192 6.24 9.25 0.71
C ARG A 192 5.45 8.15 1.39
N GLY A 193 4.14 8.35 1.56
CA GLY A 193 3.26 7.27 1.99
C GLY A 193 3.19 6.20 0.92
N PHE A 194 2.74 6.57 -0.27
CA PHE A 194 2.75 5.73 -1.47
C PHE A 194 3.65 6.31 -2.55
N SER A 195 4.36 5.42 -3.24
CA SER A 195 5.00 5.74 -4.51
C SER A 195 4.62 4.70 -5.56
N SER A 196 4.14 5.17 -6.69
CA SER A 196 3.91 4.32 -7.84
C SER A 196 4.77 4.81 -8.98
N PHE A 197 5.61 3.92 -9.49
CA PHE A 197 6.54 4.18 -10.57
C PHE A 197 6.04 3.48 -11.82
N GLY A 198 5.56 4.27 -12.78
CA GLY A 198 5.38 3.77 -14.13
C GLY A 198 6.69 3.89 -14.88
N ASN A 199 6.92 2.97 -15.75
CA ASN A 199 7.89 3.03 -16.81
C ASN A 199 7.36 3.87 -17.98
N THR A 200 8.00 3.83 -19.14
CA THR A 200 7.48 4.34 -20.41
C THR A 200 6.11 3.75 -20.78
N THR A 201 5.74 2.61 -20.23
CA THR A 201 4.40 2.00 -20.36
C THR A 201 3.47 2.56 -19.29
N LYS A 202 2.35 3.10 -19.69
CA LYS A 202 1.30 3.57 -18.80
C LYS A 202 0.60 2.39 -18.14
N VAL A 203 0.50 2.40 -16.82
CA VAL A 203 -0.07 1.33 -16.00
C VAL A 203 -1.32 1.80 -15.26
N LYS A 204 -2.17 0.86 -14.86
CA LYS A 204 -3.41 1.13 -14.15
C LYS A 204 -3.35 0.54 -12.73
N ASN A 205 -3.34 1.40 -11.73
CA ASN A 205 -3.34 0.99 -10.33
C ASN A 205 -4.42 1.73 -9.53
N THR A 206 -4.87 1.13 -8.45
CA THR A 206 -5.91 1.69 -7.58
C THR A 206 -5.40 1.77 -6.14
N ILE A 207 -5.64 2.90 -5.48
CA ILE A 207 -5.44 3.07 -4.04
C ILE A 207 -6.77 3.48 -3.41
N VAL A 208 -7.19 2.76 -2.37
CA VAL A 208 -8.39 3.05 -1.59
C VAL A 208 -7.99 3.24 -0.14
N LEU A 209 -8.39 4.38 0.43
CA LEU A 209 -8.33 4.66 1.87
C LEU A 209 -9.75 4.68 2.41
N ASP A 210 -10.08 3.74 3.30
CA ASP A 210 -11.36 3.61 3.96
C ASP A 210 -11.17 3.70 5.47
N ASN A 211 -11.62 4.79 6.08
CA ASN A 211 -11.33 5.12 7.48
C ASN A 211 -9.83 4.95 7.81
N SER A 212 -8.96 5.46 6.94
CA SER A 212 -7.52 5.20 6.98
C SER A 212 -6.72 6.48 6.82
N HIS A 213 -5.51 6.50 7.37
CA HIS A 213 -4.75 7.72 7.50
C HIS A 213 -3.34 7.58 6.94
N ILE A 214 -2.86 8.63 6.26
CA ILE A 214 -1.46 8.81 5.86
C ILE A 214 -0.97 10.09 6.51
N LEU A 215 -0.09 9.95 7.50
CA LEU A 215 0.31 11.03 8.38
C LEU A 215 1.82 11.23 8.36
N SER A 216 2.28 12.48 8.31
CA SER A 216 3.67 12.85 8.51
C SER A 216 3.81 13.63 9.82
N ALA A 217 4.76 13.24 10.66
CA ALA A 217 5.09 13.94 11.90
C ALA A 217 5.83 15.27 11.64
N VAL A 218 6.47 15.39 10.48
CA VAL A 218 7.27 16.56 10.12
C VAL A 218 6.53 17.37 9.09
N TYR A 219 6.08 18.53 9.51
CA TYR A 219 5.50 19.50 8.58
C TYR A 219 6.52 19.94 7.52
N PRO A 220 6.08 20.07 6.26
CA PRO A 220 6.98 20.43 5.19
C PRO A 220 7.61 21.80 5.39
N LYS A 221 8.89 21.87 5.10
CA LYS A 221 9.67 23.10 4.98
C LYS A 221 9.90 23.39 3.51
N ASN A 222 10.25 24.63 3.17
CA ASN A 222 10.73 24.93 1.84
C ASN A 222 11.92 24.01 1.50
N GLY A 223 11.84 23.27 0.39
CA GLY A 223 12.85 22.28 0.00
C GLY A 223 12.60 20.84 0.50
N THR A 224 11.54 20.58 1.29
CA THR A 224 11.15 19.22 1.67
C THR A 224 10.01 18.74 0.78
N TYR A 225 10.28 17.79 -0.09
CA TYR A 225 9.31 17.33 -1.08
C TYR A 225 8.61 16.04 -0.65
N SER A 226 8.13 15.98 0.61
CA SER A 226 7.33 14.85 1.09
C SER A 226 5.98 14.75 0.37
N ARG A 227 5.49 13.52 0.16
CA ARG A 227 4.24 13.27 -0.55
C ARG A 227 3.41 12.20 0.17
N GLY A 228 2.12 12.44 0.30
CA GLY A 228 1.22 11.41 0.82
C GLY A 228 1.08 10.26 -0.19
N ILE A 229 0.61 10.57 -1.40
CA ILE A 229 0.52 9.64 -2.53
C ILE A 229 1.22 10.27 -3.73
N SER A 230 2.11 9.53 -4.37
CA SER A 230 2.83 9.99 -5.57
C SER A 230 2.66 9.02 -6.73
N PHE A 231 2.03 9.48 -7.81
CA PHE A 231 1.82 8.72 -9.04
C PHE A 231 2.69 9.26 -10.18
N SER A 232 3.24 8.34 -10.97
CA SER A 232 3.99 8.63 -12.20
C SER A 232 3.64 7.61 -13.27
N ASN A 233 3.47 8.06 -14.52
CA ASN A 233 3.18 7.23 -15.70
C ASN A 233 1.95 6.32 -15.56
N MET A 234 0.85 6.87 -15.04
CA MET A 234 -0.40 6.16 -14.83
C MET A 234 -1.43 6.50 -15.91
N ASN A 235 -2.24 5.54 -16.31
CA ASN A 235 -3.37 5.77 -17.20
C ASN A 235 -4.60 4.98 -16.72
N GLY A 236 -5.68 5.68 -16.45
CA GLY A 236 -6.90 5.07 -15.92
C GLY A 236 -6.79 4.58 -14.48
N SER A 237 -5.79 5.03 -13.75
CA SER A 237 -5.61 4.73 -12.32
C SER A 237 -6.58 5.51 -11.45
N SER A 238 -6.76 5.07 -10.20
CA SER A 238 -7.67 5.74 -9.28
C SER A 238 -7.13 5.87 -7.86
N ILE A 239 -7.54 6.96 -7.21
CA ILE A 239 -7.35 7.20 -5.79
C ILE A 239 -8.73 7.48 -5.20
N GLU A 240 -9.11 6.71 -4.18
CA GLU A 240 -10.35 6.89 -3.45
C GLU A 240 -10.04 7.10 -1.96
N MET A 241 -10.59 8.15 -1.39
CA MET A 241 -10.60 8.42 0.05
C MET A 241 -12.05 8.49 0.51
N LYS A 242 -12.39 7.75 1.56
CA LYS A 242 -13.76 7.73 2.11
C LYS A 242 -13.76 7.45 3.62
N ASN A 243 -14.94 7.67 4.22
CA ASN A 243 -15.22 7.29 5.61
C ASN A 243 -14.17 7.82 6.60
N ASN A 244 -14.02 9.15 6.67
CA ASN A 244 -13.10 9.83 7.57
C ASN A 244 -11.61 9.56 7.32
N SER A 245 -11.23 9.27 6.08
CA SER A 245 -9.82 9.10 5.72
C SER A 245 -9.08 10.44 5.74
N THR A 246 -7.79 10.41 6.08
CA THR A 246 -6.99 11.64 6.22
C THR A 246 -5.61 11.48 5.57
N ILE A 247 -5.18 12.51 4.82
CA ILE A 247 -3.78 12.69 4.43
C ILE A 247 -3.31 14.01 5.04
N LYS A 248 -2.26 13.97 5.88
CA LYS A 248 -1.82 15.14 6.63
C LYS A 248 -0.31 15.28 6.73
N GLY A 249 0.15 16.53 6.64
CA GLY A 249 1.53 16.92 6.98
C GLY A 249 2.52 16.79 5.84
N PHE A 250 2.08 16.73 4.59
CA PHE A 250 2.95 16.60 3.42
C PHE A 250 3.15 17.92 2.65
N TYR A 251 4.22 17.99 1.88
CA TYR A 251 4.41 19.07 0.90
C TYR A 251 3.32 18.97 -0.19
N TYR A 252 3.13 17.77 -0.75
CA TYR A 252 1.99 17.43 -1.59
C TYR A 252 1.23 16.24 -0.99
N ALA A 253 -0.05 16.39 -0.66
CA ALA A 253 -0.83 15.25 -0.18
C ALA A 253 -1.03 14.21 -1.30
N ILE A 254 -1.53 14.64 -2.44
CA ILE A 254 -1.61 13.82 -3.67
C ILE A 254 -0.81 14.53 -4.75
N ASN A 255 0.22 13.86 -5.26
CA ASN A 255 1.10 14.35 -6.30
C ASN A 255 1.04 13.42 -7.51
N VAL A 256 0.62 13.97 -8.63
CA VAL A 256 0.59 13.27 -9.91
C VAL A 256 1.52 14.01 -10.84
N THR A 257 2.63 13.38 -11.21
CA THR A 257 3.63 13.98 -12.10
C THR A 257 3.25 13.83 -13.58
N ALA A 258 4.00 14.44 -14.48
CA ALA A 258 3.78 14.38 -15.93
C ALA A 258 3.64 12.94 -16.46
N LEU A 259 3.07 12.80 -17.65
CA LEU A 259 2.81 11.54 -18.36
C LEU A 259 1.68 10.68 -17.77
N ASN A 260 0.90 11.21 -16.85
CA ASN A 260 -0.32 10.57 -16.37
C ASN A 260 -1.54 11.01 -17.21
N ASP A 261 -2.57 10.18 -17.24
CA ASP A 261 -3.77 10.45 -18.02
C ASP A 261 -4.98 9.70 -17.45
N ASN A 262 -6.18 10.25 -17.64
CA ASN A 262 -7.44 9.60 -17.29
C ASN A 262 -7.52 9.12 -15.83
N LEU A 263 -7.00 9.88 -14.87
CA LEU A 263 -7.08 9.52 -13.46
C LEU A 263 -8.47 9.79 -12.91
N SER A 264 -8.89 8.97 -11.95
CA SER A 264 -10.08 9.20 -11.13
C SER A 264 -9.66 9.45 -9.69
N ILE A 265 -9.97 10.63 -9.15
CA ILE A 265 -9.67 11.00 -7.78
C ILE A 265 -10.99 11.28 -7.07
N SER A 266 -11.34 10.43 -6.11
CA SER A 266 -12.56 10.54 -5.30
C SER A 266 -12.20 10.79 -3.85
N ILE A 267 -12.69 11.89 -3.27
CA ILE A 267 -12.48 12.28 -1.87
C ILE A 267 -13.86 12.56 -1.28
N VAL A 268 -14.36 11.62 -0.49
CA VAL A 268 -15.71 11.67 0.10
C VAL A 268 -15.60 11.49 1.61
N ASP A 269 -16.31 12.33 2.39
CA ASP A 269 -16.31 12.28 3.85
C ASP A 269 -14.88 12.17 4.45
N SER A 270 -13.95 12.97 3.93
CA SER A 270 -12.51 12.81 4.19
C SER A 270 -11.80 14.15 4.35
N LYS A 271 -10.55 14.13 4.84
CA LYS A 271 -9.75 15.32 5.06
C LYS A 271 -8.37 15.25 4.43
N ILE A 272 -7.95 16.33 3.79
CA ILE A 272 -6.57 16.58 3.41
C ILE A 272 -6.10 17.87 4.10
N ASP A 273 -4.93 17.81 4.76
CA ASP A 273 -4.32 18.93 5.46
C ASP A 273 -2.79 18.88 5.18
N SER A 274 -2.35 19.67 4.21
CA SER A 274 -0.97 19.60 3.71
C SER A 274 -0.53 20.97 3.16
N TRP A 275 0.69 21.11 2.69
CA TRP A 275 1.14 22.33 2.02
C TRP A 275 0.32 22.59 0.74
N THR A 276 0.19 21.58 -0.12
CA THR A 276 -0.75 21.55 -1.23
C THR A 276 -1.53 20.26 -1.18
N ALA A 277 -2.86 20.34 -1.25
CA ALA A 277 -3.70 19.16 -1.19
C ALA A 277 -3.55 18.30 -2.45
N LEU A 278 -3.75 18.87 -3.63
CA LEU A 278 -3.65 18.19 -4.91
C LEU A 278 -2.68 18.92 -5.83
N ASN A 279 -1.62 18.24 -6.27
CA ASN A 279 -0.70 18.72 -7.30
C ASN A 279 -0.75 17.76 -8.48
N ILE A 280 -1.45 18.15 -9.54
CA ILE A 280 -1.86 17.26 -10.63
C ILE A 280 -1.27 17.76 -11.95
N TRP A 281 -0.37 16.97 -12.53
CA TRP A 281 0.26 17.19 -13.83
C TRP A 281 -0.19 16.10 -14.79
N SER A 282 -1.47 16.10 -15.11
CA SER A 282 -2.04 15.10 -16.02
C SER A 282 -3.32 15.62 -16.62
N SER A 283 -3.78 14.98 -17.69
CA SER A 283 -4.95 15.39 -18.47
C SER A 283 -6.11 14.41 -18.29
N ASN A 284 -7.30 14.84 -18.67
CA ASN A 284 -8.53 14.04 -18.71
C ASN A 284 -8.90 13.40 -17.36
N ASN A 285 -8.61 14.07 -16.25
CA ASN A 285 -8.89 13.55 -14.93
C ASN A 285 -10.35 13.79 -14.53
N LYS A 286 -10.87 12.90 -13.68
CA LYS A 286 -12.17 13.00 -13.06
C LYS A 286 -12.00 13.18 -11.55
N PHE A 287 -12.56 14.29 -11.03
CA PHE A 287 -12.54 14.58 -9.61
C PHE A 287 -13.96 14.48 -9.04
N LYS A 288 -14.09 13.78 -7.92
CA LYS A 288 -15.28 13.78 -7.07
C LYS A 288 -14.86 14.18 -5.67
N ILE A 289 -15.31 15.33 -5.20
CA ILE A 289 -15.01 15.83 -3.85
C ILE A 289 -16.35 16.16 -3.19
N ALA A 290 -16.70 15.42 -2.12
CA ALA A 290 -17.97 15.60 -1.43
C ALA A 290 -17.79 15.47 0.08
N ASN A 291 -18.47 16.30 0.87
CA ASN A 291 -18.42 16.32 2.33
C ASN A 291 -17.00 16.28 2.90
N SER A 292 -16.04 16.91 2.22
CA SER A 292 -14.63 16.78 2.51
C SER A 292 -13.96 18.13 2.68
N THR A 293 -12.87 18.15 3.45
CA THR A 293 -12.08 19.35 3.68
C THR A 293 -10.71 19.19 3.05
N LEU A 294 -10.34 20.10 2.16
CA LEU A 294 -9.01 20.22 1.57
C LEU A 294 -8.38 21.52 2.08
N GLU A 295 -7.42 21.38 2.96
CA GLU A 295 -6.70 22.52 3.56
C GLU A 295 -5.26 22.57 3.02
N SER A 296 -4.83 23.78 2.65
CA SER A 296 -3.45 24.07 2.27
C SER A 296 -2.86 25.07 3.24
N HIS A 297 -1.74 24.69 3.86
CA HIS A 297 -1.09 25.52 4.86
C HIS A 297 0.38 25.74 4.54
N ASN A 298 0.77 27.02 4.53
CA ASN A 298 2.16 27.36 4.63
C ASN A 298 2.57 27.45 6.10
N TYR A 299 3.16 26.42 6.61
CA TYR A 299 3.57 26.35 8.01
C TYR A 299 4.77 27.22 8.38
N GLN A 300 5.48 27.82 7.40
CA GLN A 300 6.73 28.55 7.67
C GLN A 300 6.82 29.96 7.12
N LEU A 301 6.06 30.32 6.11
CA LEU A 301 6.17 31.64 5.49
C LEU A 301 4.90 32.43 5.74
N LYS A 302 4.85 33.17 6.85
CA LYS A 302 3.84 34.22 7.04
C LYS A 302 3.98 35.23 5.91
N GLY A 303 3.12 35.16 4.89
CA GLY A 303 3.00 36.19 3.87
C GLY A 303 3.34 35.80 2.43
N SER A 304 3.74 34.58 2.11
CA SER A 304 3.87 34.18 0.70
C SER A 304 2.52 33.76 0.11
N ASN A 305 2.23 34.25 -1.10
CA ASN A 305 0.91 34.16 -1.73
C ASN A 305 0.75 32.91 -2.64
N ASP A 306 1.68 31.95 -2.62
CA ASP A 306 1.85 30.95 -3.69
C ASP A 306 1.31 29.57 -3.35
N PHE A 307 0.20 29.47 -2.61
CA PHE A 307 -0.36 28.17 -2.25
C PHE A 307 -1.78 28.05 -2.80
N ALA A 308 -1.90 27.18 -3.80
CA ALA A 308 -3.18 26.70 -4.26
C ALA A 308 -3.50 25.36 -3.60
N THR A 309 -4.73 25.19 -3.14
CA THR A 309 -5.20 23.92 -2.60
C THR A 309 -5.18 22.83 -3.67
N ILE A 310 -5.55 23.21 -4.89
CA ILE A 310 -5.53 22.36 -6.07
C ILE A 310 -4.70 23.07 -7.14
N VAL A 311 -3.63 22.42 -7.58
CA VAL A 311 -2.80 22.86 -8.69
C VAL A 311 -3.02 21.91 -9.85
N LEU A 312 -3.58 22.43 -10.94
CA LEU A 312 -3.71 21.72 -12.20
C LEU A 312 -2.71 22.32 -13.18
N ASN A 313 -1.69 21.58 -13.52
CA ASN A 313 -0.65 22.05 -14.40
C ASN A 313 -0.99 21.70 -15.85
N LYS A 314 -0.68 22.60 -16.76
CA LYS A 314 -0.74 22.37 -18.20
C LYS A 314 0.42 21.47 -18.63
N ASP A 315 0.25 20.76 -19.73
CA ASP A 315 1.36 20.09 -20.39
C ASP A 315 2.36 21.11 -21.01
N GLU A 316 3.50 20.62 -21.46
CA GLU A 316 4.54 21.47 -22.05
C GLU A 316 4.11 22.18 -23.35
N GLU A 317 3.02 21.70 -24.00
CA GLU A 317 2.46 22.25 -25.21
C GLU A 317 1.32 23.25 -24.98
N ASP A 318 1.04 23.61 -23.73
CA ASP A 318 -0.03 24.52 -23.30
C ASP A 318 -1.44 24.06 -23.70
N ASN A 319 -1.62 22.75 -23.91
CA ASN A 319 -2.91 22.16 -24.23
C ASN A 319 -3.87 22.28 -23.06
N ALA A 320 -5.13 22.52 -23.35
CA ALA A 320 -6.17 22.57 -22.34
C ALA A 320 -6.29 21.20 -21.65
N ILE A 321 -6.11 21.18 -20.35
CA ILE A 321 -6.28 19.98 -19.54
C ILE A 321 -7.79 19.77 -19.35
N ASN A 322 -8.34 18.73 -20.00
CA ASN A 322 -9.76 18.39 -19.88
C ASN A 322 -10.03 17.68 -18.55
N ASN A 323 -10.11 18.44 -17.49
CA ASN A 323 -10.46 17.93 -16.17
C ASN A 323 -11.95 18.15 -15.91
N SER A 324 -12.63 17.16 -15.36
CA SER A 324 -14.04 17.25 -14.97
C SER A 324 -14.19 17.12 -13.46
N PHE A 325 -15.04 17.97 -12.89
CA PHE A 325 -15.39 17.95 -11.47
C PHE A 325 -16.87 17.57 -11.35
N ASP A 326 -17.18 16.60 -10.51
CA ASP A 326 -18.55 16.30 -10.11
C ASP A 326 -19.01 17.35 -9.07
N SER A 327 -20.16 17.96 -9.31
CA SER A 327 -20.54 19.31 -8.89
C SER A 327 -21.13 19.43 -7.47
N THR A 328 -20.73 18.62 -6.52
CA THR A 328 -21.13 18.83 -5.12
C THR A 328 -20.01 19.43 -4.26
N ILE A 329 -19.19 20.29 -4.85
CA ILE A 329 -18.05 20.87 -4.14
C ILE A 329 -18.51 22.15 -3.42
N ILE A 330 -18.64 22.09 -2.09
CA ILE A 330 -18.72 23.28 -1.26
C ILE A 330 -17.28 23.65 -0.86
N PHE A 331 -16.72 24.64 -1.57
CA PHE A 331 -15.41 25.17 -1.23
C PHE A 331 -15.51 26.11 -0.04
N HIS A 332 -14.98 25.74 1.11
CA HIS A 332 -14.66 26.68 2.16
C HIS A 332 -13.22 27.15 1.99
N PHE A 333 -13.05 28.38 1.51
CA PHE A 333 -11.72 28.98 1.34
C PHE A 333 -11.28 29.67 2.62
N TYR A 334 -10.24 29.16 3.23
CA TYR A 334 -9.42 29.94 4.14
C TYR A 334 -8.10 30.27 3.44
N GLY A 335 -8.09 31.37 2.66
CA GLY A 335 -6.89 31.90 2.01
C GLY A 335 -6.71 31.50 0.55
N ARG A 336 -6.99 32.43 -0.30
CA ARG A 336 -6.72 32.73 -1.71
C ARG A 336 -6.55 31.64 -2.76
N SER A 337 -7.43 31.79 -3.74
CA SER A 337 -7.44 31.48 -5.19
C SER A 337 -7.25 30.04 -5.66
N ILE A 338 -8.29 29.57 -6.33
CA ILE A 338 -8.21 28.56 -7.38
C ILE A 338 -7.69 29.26 -8.62
N HIS A 339 -6.57 28.80 -9.18
CA HIS A 339 -6.22 29.00 -10.57
C HIS A 339 -6.73 27.77 -11.33
N ILE A 340 -7.84 27.92 -12.04
CA ILE A 340 -8.36 26.93 -12.99
C ILE A 340 -7.74 27.23 -14.35
#